data_dfcae7a02c1c49bb2a172cf00d918c75
#
_entry.id   dfcae7a02c1c49bb2a172cf00d918c75
#
_cell.length_a   1.000
_cell.length_b   1.000
_cell.length_c   1.000
_cell.angle_alpha   90.00
_cell.angle_beta   90.00
_cell.angle_gamma   90.00
#
_symmetry.space_group_name_H-M   'P 1'
#
loop_
_entity.id
_entity.type
_entity.pdbx_description
1 polymer ?
#
loop_
_entity_poly.entity_id
_entity_poly.type
_entity_poly.pdbx_seq_one_letter_code
_entity_poly.pdbx_strand_id
1 'polypeptide(L)'
;MKVLIYGSNGWIGKQFTKILDKNNINYIKGISRVNNIQHVTNEIIKSEVTHVVSMIGRTHGIIGNTIYPTIDYLEQPCKLYDNVRDNLFSPLTLALLCNNLKKHFTYMGTGCVFKFDDVHPFGLEENGFNEEDQPNFFGSSYSIVKGFTDQLMHQFEENVLNLRIRMPITSEPNPRDFITKITNYEKICSIPNSMTVLPTILPIIIDMMKSQKTGTYNMTNPGLISHNEILEMYKEIVDPSFTWKNFTSEEQNKILASERSNNFLDTSKLEKEYDVPNIKDAIKKCLESYPKCKKTLLVTGGCGFIGSNFINYMIKNRSNFNIVNLDAMYYCASHNHIDKNVQTSPRYTFIEGNICDSKLVKSILDKKCITHVIHFAAQSHVQNSFKDASCFVQDNVLGTQKLLECVREYGKIEKFIHVSTDEVYGEALYEKKTEQSILCPTNPYAASKAGAELMAQAYCHSYKLPIIITRGNNVYGPNQHIEKLIPCFIQKAKNGEKLTVQGDGSSKRAFMYVSDAVKAFECILDKGLIGDIYNIGCDEGTEYTVLEVAGKILDIVKEVKEYKLKDKLEFVEDRPFNDKRYYISNDKLKALGWLQKLDFDKGLKNII
;
A
#
# COMPACT_ATOMS: atom_id res chain seq x y z
N MET A 1 -32.58 2.67 26.09
CA MET A 1 -31.44 3.50 26.45
C MET A 1 -31.39 4.70 25.48
N LYS A 2 -31.28 5.92 26.00
CA LYS A 2 -31.04 7.16 25.25
C LYS A 2 -29.81 7.82 25.86
N VAL A 3 -28.80 8.16 25.05
CA VAL A 3 -27.47 8.51 25.52
C VAL A 3 -27.12 9.97 25.18
N LEU A 4 -26.56 10.72 26.14
CA LEU A 4 -25.93 12.03 25.89
C LEU A 4 -24.42 11.87 25.95
N ILE A 5 -23.70 12.31 24.89
CA ILE A 5 -22.28 12.06 24.75
C ILE A 5 -21.50 13.38 24.72
N TYR A 6 -20.71 13.64 25.73
CA TYR A 6 -19.70 14.71 25.71
C TYR A 6 -18.39 14.20 25.14
N GLY A 7 -17.80 14.98 24.23
CA GLY A 7 -16.58 14.57 23.51
C GLY A 7 -16.81 13.67 22.29
N SER A 8 -18.05 13.60 21.76
CA SER A 8 -18.46 12.81 20.59
C SER A 8 -17.68 13.14 19.30
N ASN A 9 -17.15 14.34 19.17
CA ASN A 9 -16.35 14.79 18.00
C ASN A 9 -14.87 14.35 18.08
N GLY A 10 -14.42 13.85 19.24
CA GLY A 10 -13.10 13.27 19.44
C GLY A 10 -12.94 11.94 18.67
N TRP A 11 -11.70 11.46 18.55
CA TRP A 11 -11.42 10.24 17.80
C TRP A 11 -12.13 9.00 18.36
N ILE A 12 -12.06 8.74 19.68
CA ILE A 12 -12.77 7.62 20.32
C ILE A 12 -14.28 7.87 20.27
N GLY A 13 -14.74 9.11 20.50
CA GLY A 13 -16.14 9.48 20.42
C GLY A 13 -16.78 9.18 19.07
N LYS A 14 -16.05 9.43 17.97
CA LYS A 14 -16.48 9.08 16.61
C LYS A 14 -16.57 7.57 16.40
N GLN A 15 -15.62 6.79 16.94
CA GLN A 15 -15.69 5.32 16.87
C GLN A 15 -16.89 4.80 17.66
N PHE A 16 -17.13 5.35 18.84
CA PHE A 16 -18.24 4.97 19.69
C PHE A 16 -19.59 5.29 19.03
N THR A 17 -19.77 6.49 18.46
CA THR A 17 -21.02 6.86 17.77
C THR A 17 -21.29 6.00 16.54
N LYS A 18 -20.26 5.60 15.77
CA LYS A 18 -20.43 4.61 14.67
C LYS A 18 -21.04 3.29 15.16
N ILE A 19 -20.67 2.83 16.35
CA ILE A 19 -21.20 1.58 16.90
C ILE A 19 -22.63 1.78 17.43
N LEU A 20 -22.95 2.93 18.02
CA LEU A 20 -24.33 3.27 18.42
C LEU A 20 -25.26 3.31 17.22
N ASP A 21 -24.83 3.94 16.10
CA ASP A 21 -25.57 3.98 14.84
C ASP A 21 -25.82 2.56 14.30
N LYS A 22 -24.80 1.71 14.29
CA LYS A 22 -24.90 0.31 13.84
C LYS A 22 -25.89 -0.51 14.69
N ASN A 23 -26.02 -0.20 15.98
CA ASN A 23 -26.91 -0.88 16.91
C ASN A 23 -28.27 -0.19 17.06
N ASN A 24 -28.58 0.84 16.27
CA ASN A 24 -29.81 1.63 16.33
C ASN A 24 -30.09 2.21 17.75
N ILE A 25 -29.05 2.65 18.45
CA ILE A 25 -29.16 3.25 19.77
C ILE A 25 -29.27 4.77 19.65
N ASN A 26 -30.32 5.35 20.18
CA ASN A 26 -30.54 6.80 20.15
C ASN A 26 -29.54 7.54 21.03
N TYR A 27 -28.83 8.51 20.44
CA TYR A 27 -27.91 9.38 21.18
C TYR A 27 -28.03 10.85 20.77
N ILE A 28 -27.57 11.72 21.67
CA ILE A 28 -27.47 13.17 21.48
C ILE A 28 -26.01 13.55 21.69
N LYS A 29 -25.48 14.42 20.84
CA LYS A 29 -24.13 15.00 21.02
C LYS A 29 -24.22 16.18 21.96
N GLY A 30 -23.55 16.11 23.11
CA GLY A 30 -23.47 17.22 24.06
C GLY A 30 -22.75 18.42 23.46
N ILE A 31 -23.34 19.57 23.54
CA ILE A 31 -22.86 20.86 23.01
C ILE A 31 -22.38 21.80 24.10
N SER A 32 -22.89 21.66 25.32
CA SER A 32 -22.49 22.49 26.45
C SER A 32 -21.06 22.21 26.89
N ARG A 33 -20.30 23.26 27.17
CA ARG A 33 -18.98 23.10 27.80
C ARG A 33 -19.14 22.79 29.27
N VAL A 34 -18.49 21.76 29.77
CA VAL A 34 -18.70 21.25 31.14
C VAL A 34 -18.27 22.23 32.24
N ASN A 35 -17.48 23.26 31.93
CA ASN A 35 -17.23 24.36 32.87
C ASN A 35 -18.41 25.29 33.12
N ASN A 36 -19.51 25.16 32.37
CA ASN A 36 -20.78 25.86 32.64
C ASN A 36 -21.80 24.86 33.19
N ILE A 37 -21.80 24.67 34.52
CA ILE A 37 -22.59 23.69 35.22
C ILE A 37 -24.09 23.84 34.91
N GLN A 38 -24.60 25.09 34.92
CA GLN A 38 -26.03 25.37 34.70
C GLN A 38 -26.50 24.94 33.31
N HIS A 39 -25.67 25.20 32.27
CA HIS A 39 -26.01 24.78 30.90
C HIS A 39 -25.98 23.26 30.77
N VAL A 40 -24.98 22.60 31.34
CA VAL A 40 -24.86 21.12 31.33
C VAL A 40 -26.06 20.49 32.05
N THR A 41 -26.42 20.99 33.23
CA THR A 41 -27.60 20.51 33.98
C THR A 41 -28.87 20.61 33.14
N ASN A 42 -29.10 21.77 32.54
CA ASN A 42 -30.27 22.01 31.68
C ASN A 42 -30.24 21.10 30.42
N GLU A 43 -29.08 20.85 29.86
CA GLU A 43 -28.92 19.96 28.70
C GLU A 43 -29.25 18.50 29.07
N ILE A 44 -28.76 17.99 30.21
CA ILE A 44 -29.08 16.64 30.70
C ILE A 44 -30.59 16.49 30.96
N ILE A 45 -31.21 17.47 31.62
CA ILE A 45 -32.65 17.43 31.94
C ILE A 45 -33.48 17.49 30.65
N LYS A 46 -33.25 18.49 29.79
CA LYS A 46 -34.06 18.70 28.57
C LYS A 46 -33.89 17.59 27.54
N SER A 47 -32.76 16.90 27.54
CA SER A 47 -32.50 15.80 26.61
C SER A 47 -33.23 14.51 26.98
N GLU A 48 -33.81 14.40 28.19
CA GLU A 48 -34.50 13.22 28.70
C GLU A 48 -33.70 11.91 28.54
N VAL A 49 -32.39 12.00 28.70
CA VAL A 49 -31.49 10.83 28.56
C VAL A 49 -31.48 9.98 29.81
N THR A 50 -31.22 8.70 29.62
CA THR A 50 -31.04 7.75 30.71
C THR A 50 -29.55 7.57 31.05
N HIS A 51 -28.67 7.83 30.07
CA HIS A 51 -27.23 7.62 30.19
C HIS A 51 -26.47 8.86 29.70
N VAL A 52 -25.41 9.20 30.42
CA VAL A 52 -24.44 10.22 30.03
C VAL A 52 -23.08 9.56 29.85
N VAL A 53 -22.37 9.87 28.76
CA VAL A 53 -21.04 9.34 28.46
C VAL A 53 -20.05 10.47 28.32
N SER A 54 -18.94 10.39 29.01
CA SER A 54 -17.82 11.32 28.89
C SER A 54 -16.66 10.68 28.11
N MET A 55 -16.43 11.18 26.91
CA MET A 55 -15.25 10.94 26.08
C MET A 55 -14.30 12.15 26.11
N ILE A 56 -14.50 13.04 27.11
CA ILE A 56 -13.64 14.23 27.28
C ILE A 56 -12.30 13.77 27.83
N GLY A 57 -11.25 14.22 27.20
CA GLY A 57 -9.87 14.01 27.66
C GLY A 57 -8.90 14.79 26.78
N ARG A 58 -7.91 15.40 27.41
CA ARG A 58 -6.88 16.12 26.70
C ARG A 58 -5.55 15.39 26.82
N THR A 59 -4.92 15.10 25.69
CA THR A 59 -3.60 14.46 25.61
C THR A 59 -2.67 15.15 24.61
N HIS A 60 -3.11 16.23 23.94
CA HIS A 60 -2.41 16.85 22.82
C HIS A 60 -2.96 18.25 22.58
N GLY A 61 -2.23 19.04 21.80
CA GLY A 61 -2.64 20.38 21.40
C GLY A 61 -1.65 21.07 20.50
N ILE A 62 -1.93 22.33 20.23
CA ILE A 62 -1.09 23.21 19.40
C ILE A 62 -0.66 24.41 20.26
N ILE A 63 0.61 24.79 20.20
CA ILE A 63 1.17 25.99 20.83
C ILE A 63 1.94 26.76 19.78
N GLY A 64 1.46 27.94 19.42
CA GLY A 64 1.98 28.67 18.28
C GLY A 64 1.84 27.82 17.01
N ASN A 65 2.96 27.57 16.33
CA ASN A 65 3.01 26.73 15.12
C ASN A 65 3.41 25.26 15.40
N THR A 66 3.64 24.89 16.67
CA THR A 66 4.11 23.56 17.04
C THR A 66 2.94 22.67 17.44
N ILE A 67 2.85 21.49 16.80
CA ILE A 67 1.86 20.45 17.12
C ILE A 67 2.49 19.45 18.10
N TYR A 68 1.86 19.27 19.26
CA TYR A 68 2.23 18.28 20.26
C TYR A 68 1.23 17.10 20.17
N PRO A 69 1.57 15.96 19.54
CA PRO A 69 0.63 14.86 19.32
C PRO A 69 0.43 13.95 20.53
N THR A 70 1.20 14.16 21.61
CA THR A 70 1.24 13.34 22.82
C THR A 70 0.96 14.16 24.08
N ILE A 71 1.01 13.49 25.25
CA ILE A 71 0.86 14.13 26.58
C ILE A 71 1.92 15.20 26.86
N ASP A 72 3.04 15.23 26.11
CA ASP A 72 4.05 16.28 26.24
C ASP A 72 3.49 17.70 26.02
N TYR A 73 2.31 17.82 25.39
CA TYR A 73 1.54 19.07 25.36
C TYR A 73 1.20 19.58 26.76
N LEU A 74 0.85 18.67 27.68
CA LEU A 74 0.40 19.02 29.02
C LEU A 74 1.56 19.35 29.97
N GLU A 75 2.79 19.02 29.58
CA GLU A 75 4.02 19.38 30.30
C GLU A 75 4.53 20.79 29.91
N GLN A 76 3.90 21.43 28.90
CA GLN A 76 4.31 22.77 28.46
C GLN A 76 3.84 23.85 29.46
N PRO A 77 4.54 25.00 29.54
CA PRO A 77 4.15 26.10 30.41
C PRO A 77 2.68 26.50 30.24
N CYS A 78 2.00 26.77 31.37
CA CYS A 78 0.59 27.16 31.45
C CYS A 78 -0.44 26.12 30.98
N LYS A 79 -0.04 24.83 30.76
CA LYS A 79 -0.97 23.79 30.32
C LYS A 79 -1.59 22.96 31.46
N LEU A 80 -1.14 23.12 32.68
CA LEU A 80 -1.76 22.47 33.85
C LEU A 80 -3.24 22.85 33.98
N TYR A 81 -3.61 24.11 33.69
CA TYR A 81 -5.01 24.54 33.69
C TYR A 81 -5.86 23.73 32.69
N ASP A 82 -5.37 23.58 31.46
CA ASP A 82 -6.06 22.77 30.45
C ASP A 82 -6.19 21.29 30.90
N ASN A 83 -5.14 20.75 31.53
CA ASN A 83 -5.13 19.39 32.05
C ASN A 83 -6.19 19.20 33.16
N VAL A 84 -6.17 20.04 34.18
CA VAL A 84 -7.12 19.97 35.32
C VAL A 84 -8.54 20.18 34.83
N ARG A 85 -8.80 21.17 33.98
CA ARG A 85 -10.14 21.45 33.44
C ARG A 85 -10.71 20.25 32.69
N ASP A 86 -9.94 19.68 31.76
CA ASP A 86 -10.48 18.67 30.83
C ASP A 86 -10.37 17.25 31.39
N ASN A 87 -9.36 16.95 32.20
CA ASN A 87 -9.09 15.59 32.70
C ASN A 87 -9.53 15.31 34.13
N LEU A 88 -9.85 16.35 34.95
CA LEU A 88 -10.35 16.21 36.31
C LEU A 88 -11.70 16.89 36.48
N PHE A 89 -11.77 18.22 36.30
CA PHE A 89 -12.96 19.00 36.59
C PHE A 89 -14.17 18.56 35.77
N SER A 90 -13.98 18.38 34.46
CA SER A 90 -15.07 18.01 33.57
C SER A 90 -15.70 16.64 33.88
N PRO A 91 -14.94 15.54 34.01
CA PRO A 91 -15.53 14.25 34.36
C PRO A 91 -16.12 14.22 35.78
N LEU A 92 -15.48 14.88 36.77
CA LEU A 92 -16.02 14.97 38.12
C LEU A 92 -17.36 15.73 38.16
N THR A 93 -17.47 16.86 37.45
CA THR A 93 -18.72 17.63 37.33
C THR A 93 -19.84 16.78 36.75
N LEU A 94 -19.56 16.00 35.70
CA LEU A 94 -20.53 15.11 35.08
C LEU A 94 -20.94 13.98 36.03
N ALA A 95 -20.03 13.39 36.77
CA ALA A 95 -20.31 12.37 37.77
C ALA A 95 -21.26 12.89 38.87
N LEU A 96 -20.96 14.07 39.45
CA LEU A 96 -21.78 14.74 40.44
C LEU A 96 -23.18 15.06 39.92
N LEU A 97 -23.30 15.63 38.73
CA LEU A 97 -24.60 15.95 38.14
C LEU A 97 -25.42 14.70 37.84
N CYS A 98 -24.79 13.65 37.29
CA CYS A 98 -25.46 12.39 37.01
C CYS A 98 -25.94 11.69 38.29
N ASN A 99 -25.13 11.72 39.36
CA ASN A 99 -25.49 11.19 40.65
C ASN A 99 -26.76 11.91 41.19
N ASN A 100 -26.76 13.26 41.21
CA ASN A 100 -27.89 14.07 41.68
C ASN A 100 -29.18 13.87 40.82
N LEU A 101 -28.98 13.68 39.50
CA LEU A 101 -30.09 13.49 38.56
C LEU A 101 -30.51 12.02 38.38
N LYS A 102 -29.88 11.10 39.10
CA LYS A 102 -30.08 9.64 39.00
C LYS A 102 -29.93 9.12 37.56
N LYS A 103 -28.88 9.54 36.88
CA LYS A 103 -28.52 9.10 35.52
C LYS A 103 -27.30 8.19 35.58
N HIS A 104 -27.29 7.14 34.78
CA HIS A 104 -26.11 6.32 34.60
C HIS A 104 -25.01 7.16 33.93
N PHE A 105 -23.81 7.15 34.48
CA PHE A 105 -22.66 7.87 33.93
C PHE A 105 -21.56 6.91 33.55
N THR A 106 -21.09 6.97 32.29
CA THR A 106 -19.94 6.22 31.81
C THR A 106 -18.77 7.17 31.56
N TYR A 107 -17.67 6.93 32.24
CA TYR A 107 -16.45 7.72 32.12
C TYR A 107 -15.36 6.93 31.42
N MET A 108 -14.83 7.48 30.30
CA MET A 108 -13.66 6.93 29.63
C MET A 108 -12.39 7.39 30.34
N GLY A 109 -11.97 6.59 31.31
CA GLY A 109 -10.77 6.77 32.11
C GLY A 109 -9.50 6.24 31.39
N THR A 110 -8.44 6.02 32.17
CA THR A 110 -7.16 5.51 31.63
C THR A 110 -6.43 4.63 32.62
N GLY A 111 -5.77 3.59 32.13
CA GLY A 111 -4.80 2.79 32.90
C GLY A 111 -3.37 3.35 32.86
N CYS A 112 -3.14 4.52 32.24
CA CYS A 112 -1.82 5.18 32.26
C CYS A 112 -1.52 5.88 33.59
N VAL A 113 -2.05 5.38 34.68
CA VAL A 113 -1.89 5.85 36.05
C VAL A 113 -1.08 4.88 36.91
N PHE A 114 -0.64 3.77 36.29
CA PHE A 114 0.16 2.74 36.96
C PHE A 114 1.54 2.60 36.33
N LYS A 115 2.50 2.12 37.10
CA LYS A 115 3.81 1.64 36.66
C LYS A 115 4.16 0.36 37.42
N PHE A 116 4.89 -0.54 36.77
CA PHE A 116 5.42 -1.74 37.41
C PHE A 116 6.14 -1.39 38.73
N ASP A 117 5.93 -2.21 39.76
CA ASP A 117 6.53 -2.11 41.07
C ASP A 117 6.85 -3.52 41.64
N ASP A 118 7.26 -3.61 42.89
CA ASP A 118 7.66 -4.90 43.52
C ASP A 118 6.46 -5.86 43.68
N VAL A 119 5.24 -5.34 43.77
CA VAL A 119 4.00 -6.14 43.86
C VAL A 119 3.50 -6.56 42.45
N HIS A 120 3.71 -5.70 41.50
CA HIS A 120 3.31 -5.88 40.09
C HIS A 120 4.58 -5.84 39.23
N PRO A 121 5.37 -6.93 39.21
CA PRO A 121 6.69 -6.92 38.60
C PRO A 121 6.65 -6.90 37.08
N PHE A 122 7.69 -6.33 36.47
CA PHE A 122 7.84 -6.22 35.03
C PHE A 122 7.85 -7.59 34.33
N GLY A 123 7.04 -7.74 33.32
CA GLY A 123 7.06 -8.90 32.40
C GLY A 123 6.35 -10.15 32.91
N LEU A 124 5.68 -10.10 34.04
CA LEU A 124 4.85 -11.20 34.55
C LEU A 124 3.36 -10.88 34.31
N GLU A 125 2.63 -11.82 33.75
CA GLU A 125 1.18 -11.73 33.53
C GLU A 125 0.34 -12.22 34.73
N GLU A 126 1.00 -12.65 35.81
CA GLU A 126 0.32 -13.24 36.96
C GLU A 126 -0.17 -12.22 37.99
N ASN A 127 0.45 -11.03 38.03
CA ASN A 127 0.15 -9.99 39.03
C ASN A 127 -0.07 -8.63 38.34
N GLY A 128 -1.20 -8.50 37.61
CA GLY A 128 -1.62 -7.22 37.02
C GLY A 128 -2.30 -6.31 38.04
N PHE A 129 -2.29 -4.99 37.78
CA PHE A 129 -3.08 -4.05 38.56
C PHE A 129 -4.56 -4.33 38.39
N ASN A 130 -5.26 -4.64 39.48
CA ASN A 130 -6.70 -4.85 39.50
C ASN A 130 -7.48 -3.52 39.68
N GLU A 131 -8.79 -3.58 39.75
CA GLU A 131 -9.62 -2.39 39.82
C GLU A 131 -9.52 -1.64 41.15
N GLU A 132 -9.13 -2.32 42.23
CA GLU A 132 -9.02 -1.75 43.60
C GLU A 132 -7.63 -1.12 43.86
N ASP A 133 -6.64 -1.39 43.00
CA ASP A 133 -5.30 -0.84 43.17
C ASP A 133 -5.29 0.68 42.98
N GLN A 134 -4.51 1.33 43.84
CA GLN A 134 -4.35 2.78 43.83
C GLN A 134 -3.31 3.21 42.77
N PRO A 135 -3.58 4.30 42.02
CA PRO A 135 -2.61 4.86 41.10
C PRO A 135 -1.23 5.11 41.73
N ASN A 136 -0.18 4.56 41.11
CA ASN A 136 1.19 4.65 41.63
C ASN A 136 2.17 5.35 40.65
N PHE A 137 1.70 5.87 39.53
CA PHE A 137 2.53 6.54 38.52
C PHE A 137 2.29 8.04 38.48
N PHE A 138 3.33 8.81 38.86
CA PHE A 138 3.31 10.27 38.95
C PHE A 138 4.35 10.94 38.04
N GLY A 139 4.89 10.23 37.05
CA GLY A 139 5.94 10.70 36.12
C GLY A 139 5.51 11.69 35.05
N SER A 140 4.20 12.06 34.99
CA SER A 140 3.68 13.09 34.10
C SER A 140 2.53 13.84 34.75
N SER A 141 2.34 15.13 34.41
CA SER A 141 1.19 15.91 34.91
C SER A 141 -0.14 15.31 34.48
N TYR A 142 -0.19 14.69 33.29
CA TYR A 142 -1.36 13.94 32.81
C TYR A 142 -1.72 12.79 33.74
N SER A 143 -0.76 11.93 34.08
CA SER A 143 -1.01 10.75 34.91
C SER A 143 -1.38 11.12 36.34
N ILE A 144 -0.79 12.19 36.90
CA ILE A 144 -1.17 12.74 38.21
C ILE A 144 -2.65 13.14 38.21
N VAL A 145 -3.05 13.98 37.28
CA VAL A 145 -4.43 14.49 37.20
C VAL A 145 -5.43 13.35 36.96
N LYS A 146 -5.10 12.41 36.07
CA LYS A 146 -5.96 11.25 35.79
C LYS A 146 -6.02 10.26 36.94
N GLY A 147 -4.95 10.10 37.72
CA GLY A 147 -4.91 9.28 38.93
C GLY A 147 -5.89 9.80 39.98
N PHE A 148 -5.89 11.12 40.24
CA PHE A 148 -6.87 11.74 41.14
C PHE A 148 -8.30 11.59 40.62
N THR A 149 -8.50 11.71 39.31
CA THR A 149 -9.83 11.53 38.73
C THR A 149 -10.32 10.09 38.90
N ASP A 150 -9.47 9.12 38.66
CA ASP A 150 -9.76 7.69 38.84
C ASP A 150 -10.20 7.39 40.28
N GLN A 151 -9.43 7.85 41.28
CA GLN A 151 -9.77 7.71 42.70
C GLN A 151 -11.10 8.36 43.06
N LEU A 152 -11.42 9.55 42.52
CA LEU A 152 -12.68 10.23 42.78
C LEU A 152 -13.87 9.51 42.14
N MET A 153 -13.71 8.81 41.01
CA MET A 153 -14.79 8.04 40.41
C MET A 153 -15.24 6.88 41.29
N HIS A 154 -14.36 6.27 42.12
CA HIS A 154 -14.73 5.25 43.11
C HIS A 154 -15.73 5.76 44.18
N GLN A 155 -15.85 7.08 44.38
CA GLN A 155 -16.85 7.64 45.30
C GLN A 155 -18.29 7.63 44.74
N PHE A 156 -18.48 7.22 43.50
CA PHE A 156 -19.75 7.21 42.78
C PHE A 156 -20.12 5.83 42.23
N GLU A 157 -19.73 4.75 42.88
CA GLU A 157 -19.91 3.37 42.41
C GLU A 157 -21.37 2.94 42.16
N GLU A 158 -22.34 3.65 42.77
CA GLU A 158 -23.77 3.34 42.57
C GLU A 158 -24.28 3.70 41.17
N ASN A 159 -23.66 4.69 40.49
CA ASN A 159 -24.15 5.18 39.20
C ASN A 159 -23.07 5.46 38.16
N VAL A 160 -21.80 5.30 38.49
CA VAL A 160 -20.66 5.53 37.59
C VAL A 160 -20.07 4.21 37.11
N LEU A 161 -19.88 4.10 35.82
CA LEU A 161 -19.08 3.09 35.15
C LEU A 161 -17.74 3.74 34.75
N ASN A 162 -16.68 3.47 35.51
CA ASN A 162 -15.32 3.98 35.28
C ASN A 162 -14.50 2.98 34.45
N LEU A 163 -14.01 3.37 33.27
CA LEU A 163 -13.39 2.50 32.28
C LEU A 163 -11.90 2.86 32.07
N ARG A 164 -10.99 2.03 32.56
CA ARG A 164 -9.54 2.23 32.38
C ARG A 164 -9.09 1.65 31.03
N ILE A 165 -9.06 2.47 29.97
CA ILE A 165 -8.50 2.09 28.66
C ILE A 165 -7.02 2.44 28.58
N ARG A 166 -6.29 1.81 27.63
CA ARG A 166 -4.85 2.06 27.46
C ARG A 166 -4.40 1.89 26.02
N MET A 167 -3.54 2.81 25.53
CA MET A 167 -2.93 2.74 24.19
C MET A 167 -3.93 2.30 23.10
N PRO A 168 -5.00 3.07 22.84
CA PRO A 168 -6.11 2.61 22.01
C PRO A 168 -5.70 2.35 20.57
N ILE A 169 -6.17 1.21 20.03
CA ILE A 169 -5.86 0.67 18.70
C ILE A 169 -7.14 0.53 17.90
N THR A 170 -7.08 0.86 16.59
CA THR A 170 -8.14 0.59 15.61
C THR A 170 -7.57 0.01 14.32
N SER A 171 -8.45 -0.46 13.42
CA SER A 171 -8.08 -0.90 12.07
C SER A 171 -7.98 0.25 11.04
N GLU A 172 -8.21 1.50 11.46
CA GLU A 172 -8.16 2.67 10.59
C GLU A 172 -6.94 3.55 10.96
N PRO A 173 -6.04 3.89 10.01
CA PRO A 173 -4.95 4.81 10.27
C PRO A 173 -5.46 6.16 10.78
N ASN A 174 -4.93 6.58 11.92
CA ASN A 174 -5.26 7.87 12.51
C ASN A 174 -4.08 8.36 13.36
N PRO A 175 -3.73 9.66 13.39
CA PRO A 175 -2.66 10.17 14.25
C PRO A 175 -2.85 9.87 15.76
N ARG A 176 -4.03 9.42 16.17
CA ARG A 176 -4.35 9.00 17.55
C ARG A 176 -4.24 7.51 17.77
N ASP A 177 -4.37 6.71 16.71
CA ASP A 177 -4.21 5.27 16.74
C ASP A 177 -2.79 4.87 17.12
N PHE A 178 -2.66 3.90 18.02
CA PHE A 178 -1.36 3.52 18.55
C PHE A 178 -0.47 2.86 17.48
N ILE A 179 -1.02 2.03 16.60
CA ILE A 179 -0.27 1.43 15.48
C ILE A 179 0.27 2.53 14.55
N THR A 180 -0.59 3.47 14.15
CA THR A 180 -0.17 4.61 13.32
C THR A 180 0.95 5.42 13.99
N LYS A 181 0.91 5.60 15.32
CA LYS A 181 1.98 6.32 16.03
C LYS A 181 3.31 5.59 15.97
N ILE A 182 3.33 4.30 16.34
CA ILE A 182 4.59 3.54 16.42
C ILE A 182 5.20 3.29 15.04
N THR A 183 4.39 3.21 13.98
CA THR A 183 4.90 3.10 12.60
C THR A 183 5.49 4.42 12.05
N ASN A 184 5.26 5.55 12.73
CA ASN A 184 5.82 6.86 12.38
C ASN A 184 6.93 7.33 13.33
N TYR A 185 7.30 6.56 14.36
CA TYR A 185 8.40 6.92 15.24
C TYR A 185 9.74 6.57 14.62
N GLU A 186 10.73 7.45 14.78
CA GLU A 186 12.11 7.22 14.31
C GLU A 186 12.78 6.04 15.06
N LYS A 187 12.51 5.94 16.35
CA LYS A 187 13.02 4.88 17.24
C LYS A 187 11.92 4.38 18.17
N ILE A 188 11.98 3.12 18.53
CA ILE A 188 10.99 2.42 19.34
C ILE A 188 11.61 1.96 20.66
N CYS A 189 11.00 2.34 21.78
CA CYS A 189 11.25 1.72 23.08
C CYS A 189 10.23 0.60 23.28
N SER A 190 10.68 -0.65 23.18
CA SER A 190 9.79 -1.80 23.18
C SER A 190 9.65 -2.39 24.58
N ILE A 191 8.53 -2.07 25.24
CA ILE A 191 8.17 -2.58 26.57
C ILE A 191 6.80 -3.24 26.48
N PRO A 192 6.61 -4.46 27.03
CA PRO A 192 5.31 -5.09 27.10
C PRO A 192 4.32 -4.27 27.94
N ASN A 193 3.10 -4.12 27.44
CA ASN A 193 2.05 -3.31 28.06
C ASN A 193 0.66 -3.89 27.79
N SER A 194 -0.29 -3.64 28.68
CA SER A 194 -1.71 -3.80 28.37
C SER A 194 -2.17 -2.76 27.35
N MET A 195 -3.01 -3.14 26.41
CA MET A 195 -3.53 -2.26 25.35
C MET A 195 -5.01 -2.51 25.08
N THR A 196 -5.69 -1.52 24.52
CA THR A 196 -7.12 -1.55 24.22
C THR A 196 -7.38 -1.55 22.72
N VAL A 197 -7.91 -2.64 22.18
CA VAL A 197 -8.37 -2.71 20.80
C VAL A 197 -9.83 -2.24 20.74
N LEU A 198 -10.06 -1.01 20.30
CA LEU A 198 -11.38 -0.36 20.33
C LEU A 198 -12.49 -1.15 19.62
N PRO A 199 -12.28 -1.78 18.45
CA PRO A 199 -13.29 -2.61 17.81
C PRO A 199 -13.81 -3.78 18.64
N THR A 200 -13.01 -4.33 19.55
CA THR A 200 -13.42 -5.41 20.47
C THR A 200 -14.03 -4.89 21.76
N ILE A 201 -13.50 -3.80 22.29
CA ILE A 201 -13.88 -3.27 23.62
C ILE A 201 -15.12 -2.35 23.57
N LEU A 202 -15.28 -1.49 22.56
CA LEU A 202 -16.43 -0.56 22.51
C LEU A 202 -17.81 -1.25 22.46
N PRO A 203 -18.01 -2.39 21.77
CA PRO A 203 -19.26 -3.14 21.86
C PRO A 203 -19.59 -3.62 23.29
N ILE A 204 -18.59 -4.09 24.03
CA ILE A 204 -18.72 -4.54 25.42
C ILE A 204 -19.16 -3.37 26.30
N ILE A 205 -18.57 -2.18 26.14
CA ILE A 205 -18.96 -0.98 26.88
C ILE A 205 -20.45 -0.65 26.66
N ILE A 206 -20.95 -0.80 25.44
CA ILE A 206 -22.36 -0.57 25.13
C ILE A 206 -23.25 -1.59 25.84
N ASP A 207 -22.85 -2.85 25.92
CA ASP A 207 -23.62 -3.88 26.62
C ASP A 207 -23.57 -3.70 28.15
N MET A 208 -22.44 -3.25 28.71
CA MET A 208 -22.32 -2.81 30.10
C MET A 208 -23.30 -1.66 30.41
N MET A 209 -23.37 -0.67 29.53
CA MET A 209 -24.31 0.45 29.66
C MET A 209 -25.78 -0.03 29.62
N LYS A 210 -26.12 -0.92 28.66
CA LYS A 210 -27.48 -1.48 28.59
C LYS A 210 -27.87 -2.23 29.86
N SER A 211 -26.93 -2.93 30.47
CA SER A 211 -27.08 -3.68 31.71
C SER A 211 -26.93 -2.81 32.97
N GLN A 212 -26.75 -1.50 32.80
CA GLN A 212 -26.53 -0.53 33.88
C GLN A 212 -25.39 -0.94 34.84
N LYS A 213 -24.30 -1.51 34.30
CA LYS A 213 -23.13 -1.85 35.08
C LYS A 213 -22.49 -0.59 35.65
N THR A 214 -21.97 -0.70 36.87
CA THR A 214 -21.29 0.38 37.60
C THR A 214 -19.98 -0.14 38.21
N GLY A 215 -19.19 0.74 38.81
CA GLY A 215 -17.85 0.43 39.35
C GLY A 215 -16.74 0.57 38.30
N THR A 216 -15.53 0.26 38.70
CA THR A 216 -14.34 0.37 37.86
C THR A 216 -14.07 -0.94 37.11
N TYR A 217 -13.64 -0.83 35.85
CA TYR A 217 -13.22 -1.96 35.00
C TYR A 217 -11.94 -1.63 34.23
N ASN A 218 -11.02 -2.57 34.19
CA ASN A 218 -9.84 -2.53 33.32
C ASN A 218 -10.23 -2.94 31.89
N MET A 219 -10.42 -1.97 31.02
CA MET A 219 -10.94 -2.15 29.65
C MET A 219 -9.79 -2.30 28.64
N THR A 220 -8.92 -3.27 28.88
CA THR A 220 -7.87 -3.69 27.94
C THR A 220 -8.15 -5.11 27.45
N ASN A 221 -7.51 -5.49 26.35
CA ASN A 221 -7.55 -6.89 25.93
C ASN A 221 -6.62 -7.71 26.82
N PRO A 222 -6.99 -8.96 27.21
CA PRO A 222 -6.17 -9.83 28.03
C PRO A 222 -4.76 -10.06 27.50
N GLY A 223 -3.78 -10.09 28.40
CA GLY A 223 -2.37 -10.34 28.08
C GLY A 223 -1.54 -9.08 27.83
N LEU A 224 -0.26 -9.30 27.58
CA LEU A 224 0.74 -8.27 27.31
C LEU A 224 1.22 -8.35 25.86
N ILE A 225 1.54 -7.20 25.29
CA ILE A 225 2.19 -7.10 23.98
C ILE A 225 3.18 -5.93 23.96
N SER A 226 4.33 -6.15 23.34
CA SER A 226 5.35 -5.13 23.16
C SER A 226 5.18 -4.39 21.82
N HIS A 227 5.81 -3.23 21.70
CA HIS A 227 5.82 -2.47 20.46
C HIS A 227 6.45 -3.27 19.31
N ASN A 228 7.53 -4.01 19.58
CA ASN A 228 8.20 -4.83 18.56
C ASN A 228 7.29 -5.95 18.05
N GLU A 229 6.59 -6.65 18.93
CA GLU A 229 5.64 -7.70 18.51
C GLU A 229 4.55 -7.13 17.59
N ILE A 230 4.01 -5.95 17.89
CA ILE A 230 3.04 -5.26 17.02
C ILE A 230 3.66 -4.91 15.65
N LEU A 231 4.90 -4.40 15.64
CA LEU A 231 5.60 -4.02 14.41
C LEU A 231 6.01 -5.24 13.57
N GLU A 232 6.31 -6.36 14.18
CA GLU A 232 6.52 -7.64 13.50
C GLU A 232 5.24 -8.11 12.80
N MET A 233 4.09 -8.09 13.52
CA MET A 233 2.78 -8.39 12.93
C MET A 233 2.43 -7.39 11.82
N TYR A 234 2.71 -6.09 12.01
CA TYR A 234 2.47 -5.06 10.99
C TYR A 234 3.31 -5.32 9.73
N LYS A 235 4.58 -5.67 9.90
CA LYS A 235 5.48 -6.04 8.80
C LYS A 235 4.96 -7.27 8.05
N GLU A 236 4.52 -8.30 8.77
CA GLU A 236 4.00 -9.53 8.15
C GLU A 236 2.70 -9.28 7.38
N ILE A 237 1.76 -8.53 7.95
CA ILE A 237 0.37 -8.44 7.46
C ILE A 237 0.16 -7.23 6.54
N VAL A 238 0.76 -6.06 6.87
CA VAL A 238 0.45 -4.77 6.23
C VAL A 238 1.52 -4.31 5.28
N ASP A 239 2.79 -4.28 5.72
CA ASP A 239 3.92 -3.78 4.94
C ASP A 239 5.19 -4.62 5.15
N PRO A 240 5.44 -5.62 4.30
CA PRO A 240 6.65 -6.47 4.39
C PRO A 240 7.98 -5.72 4.28
N SER A 241 7.98 -4.50 3.77
CA SER A 241 9.19 -3.67 3.65
C SER A 241 9.48 -2.84 4.90
N PHE A 242 8.56 -2.80 5.88
CA PHE A 242 8.69 -1.98 7.07
C PHE A 242 9.90 -2.38 7.93
N THR A 243 10.66 -1.39 8.37
CA THR A 243 11.82 -1.57 9.27
C THR A 243 11.80 -0.49 10.33
N TRP A 244 12.36 -0.79 11.51
CA TRP A 244 12.46 0.16 12.62
C TRP A 244 13.78 -0.01 13.36
N LYS A 245 14.09 0.95 14.24
CA LYS A 245 15.25 0.91 15.13
C LYS A 245 14.76 0.98 16.58
N ASN A 246 15.41 0.23 17.45
CA ASN A 246 15.13 0.28 18.87
C ASN A 246 16.09 1.22 19.61
N PHE A 247 15.65 1.70 20.76
CA PHE A 247 16.46 2.39 21.76
C PHE A 247 15.98 1.99 23.17
N THR A 248 16.83 2.25 24.19
CA THR A 248 16.52 1.87 25.56
C THR A 248 15.56 2.85 26.23
N SER A 249 14.94 2.45 27.35
CA SER A 249 14.12 3.35 28.17
C SER A 249 14.92 4.55 28.73
N GLU A 250 16.19 4.34 29.03
CA GLU A 250 17.07 5.42 29.48
C GLU A 250 17.34 6.46 28.39
N GLU A 251 17.56 6.00 27.16
CA GLU A 251 17.69 6.88 26.00
C GLU A 251 16.37 7.62 25.70
N GLN A 252 15.23 6.93 25.83
CA GLN A 252 13.91 7.52 25.66
C GLN A 252 13.66 8.64 26.68
N ASN A 253 13.94 8.41 27.95
CA ASN A 253 13.70 9.38 29.01
C ASN A 253 14.55 10.67 28.88
N LYS A 254 15.68 10.63 28.18
CA LYS A 254 16.48 11.83 27.86
C LYS A 254 15.86 12.72 26.79
N ILE A 255 14.94 12.18 25.98
CA ILE A 255 14.33 12.88 24.82
C ILE A 255 12.94 13.40 25.17
N LEU A 256 12.17 12.67 25.97
CA LEU A 256 10.78 12.98 26.28
C LEU A 256 10.67 14.02 27.42
N ALA A 257 9.62 14.85 27.35
CA ALA A 257 9.33 15.85 28.38
C ALA A 257 8.79 15.23 29.69
N SER A 258 8.35 13.98 29.67
CA SER A 258 7.84 13.25 30.83
C SER A 258 8.06 11.75 30.68
N GLU A 259 8.09 11.04 31.81
CA GLU A 259 8.14 9.58 31.82
C GLU A 259 6.88 8.97 31.21
N ARG A 260 6.99 7.70 30.76
CA ARG A 260 5.86 6.92 30.23
C ARG A 260 5.45 5.83 31.20
N SER A 261 4.14 5.72 31.40
CA SER A 261 3.52 4.65 32.17
C SER A 261 3.67 3.32 31.44
N ASN A 262 4.23 2.32 32.13
CA ASN A 262 4.30 0.94 31.65
C ASN A 262 3.72 0.04 32.74
N ASN A 263 2.74 -0.79 32.39
CA ASN A 263 2.06 -1.66 33.34
C ASN A 263 1.32 -2.80 32.67
N PHE A 264 0.89 -3.75 33.49
CA PHE A 264 -0.08 -4.79 33.16
C PHE A 264 -1.35 -4.57 33.98
N LEU A 265 -2.50 -4.48 33.33
CA LEU A 265 -3.81 -4.39 33.97
C LEU A 265 -4.43 -5.79 34.02
N ASP A 266 -4.85 -6.24 35.21
CA ASP A 266 -5.63 -7.47 35.37
C ASP A 266 -7.02 -7.30 34.77
N THR A 267 -7.40 -8.18 33.88
CA THR A 267 -8.69 -8.19 33.17
C THR A 267 -9.63 -9.28 33.68
N SER A 268 -9.25 -9.99 34.73
CA SER A 268 -10.03 -11.13 35.26
C SER A 268 -11.47 -10.78 35.61
N LYS A 269 -11.73 -9.56 36.09
CA LYS A 269 -13.09 -9.07 36.38
C LYS A 269 -13.92 -8.94 35.08
N LEU A 270 -13.32 -8.42 34.03
CA LEU A 270 -13.95 -8.24 32.72
C LEU A 270 -14.19 -9.60 32.05
N GLU A 271 -13.20 -10.50 32.07
CA GLU A 271 -13.25 -11.84 31.44
C GLU A 271 -14.26 -12.77 32.08
N LYS A 272 -14.59 -12.58 33.37
CA LYS A 272 -15.67 -13.35 34.03
C LYS A 272 -17.06 -13.07 33.44
N GLU A 273 -17.25 -11.90 32.85
CA GLU A 273 -18.56 -11.43 32.39
C GLU A 273 -18.67 -11.36 30.85
N TYR A 274 -17.55 -11.22 30.15
CA TYR A 274 -17.51 -10.98 28.72
C TYR A 274 -16.43 -11.82 28.05
N ASP A 275 -16.71 -12.30 26.84
CA ASP A 275 -15.72 -12.95 25.98
C ASP A 275 -14.85 -11.86 25.32
N VAL A 276 -13.63 -11.71 25.81
CA VAL A 276 -12.67 -10.69 25.36
C VAL A 276 -11.50 -11.37 24.69
N PRO A 277 -11.26 -11.15 23.39
CA PRO A 277 -10.14 -11.79 22.72
C PRO A 277 -8.79 -11.32 23.29
N ASN A 278 -7.82 -12.23 23.35
CA ASN A 278 -6.45 -11.90 23.73
C ASN A 278 -5.89 -10.76 22.87
N ILE A 279 -5.00 -9.95 23.44
CA ILE A 279 -4.44 -8.76 22.78
C ILE A 279 -3.77 -9.09 21.44
N LYS A 280 -3.05 -10.20 21.32
CA LYS A 280 -2.36 -10.62 20.08
C LYS A 280 -3.36 -10.95 18.98
N ASP A 281 -4.42 -11.69 19.28
CA ASP A 281 -5.48 -12.04 18.33
C ASP A 281 -6.29 -10.81 17.90
N ALA A 282 -6.60 -9.93 18.85
CA ALA A 282 -7.32 -8.69 18.59
C ALA A 282 -6.52 -7.75 17.65
N ILE A 283 -5.22 -7.61 17.87
CA ILE A 283 -4.33 -6.81 17.01
C ILE A 283 -4.18 -7.45 15.63
N LYS A 284 -3.97 -8.76 15.55
CA LYS A 284 -3.90 -9.48 14.27
C LYS A 284 -5.13 -9.22 13.42
N LYS A 285 -6.31 -9.36 13.99
CA LYS A 285 -7.60 -9.07 13.33
C LYS A 285 -7.73 -7.60 12.90
N CYS A 286 -7.24 -6.68 13.71
CA CYS A 286 -7.16 -5.25 13.35
C CYS A 286 -6.25 -5.03 12.13
N LEU A 287 -5.05 -5.62 12.12
CA LEU A 287 -4.06 -5.47 11.05
C LEU A 287 -4.52 -6.13 9.73
N GLU A 288 -5.26 -7.23 9.79
CA GLU A 288 -5.87 -7.85 8.59
C GLU A 288 -6.83 -6.89 7.87
N SER A 289 -7.51 -6.03 8.62
CA SER A 289 -8.40 -4.98 8.12
C SER A 289 -7.71 -3.63 7.89
N TYR A 290 -6.43 -3.52 8.28
CA TYR A 290 -5.68 -2.28 8.14
C TYR A 290 -5.36 -2.00 6.67
N PRO A 291 -5.43 -0.75 6.20
CA PRO A 291 -5.08 -0.45 4.82
C PRO A 291 -3.64 -0.85 4.53
N LYS A 292 -3.46 -1.78 3.62
CA LYS A 292 -2.11 -2.18 3.18
C LYS A 292 -1.40 -0.98 2.57
N CYS A 293 -0.09 -0.86 2.81
CA CYS A 293 0.70 0.24 2.28
C CYS A 293 0.57 0.27 0.75
N LYS A 294 0.06 1.37 0.20
CA LYS A 294 -0.11 1.51 -1.24
C LYS A 294 1.24 1.88 -1.85
N LYS A 295 1.80 0.96 -2.60
CA LYS A 295 2.98 1.22 -3.43
C LYS A 295 2.59 2.12 -4.60
N THR A 296 3.44 3.06 -4.96
CA THR A 296 3.22 3.88 -6.16
C THR A 296 4.19 3.45 -7.25
N LEU A 297 3.64 2.97 -8.36
CA LEU A 297 4.38 2.48 -9.52
C LEU A 297 4.38 3.52 -10.63
N LEU A 298 5.56 4.02 -10.98
CA LEU A 298 5.76 4.81 -12.19
C LEU A 298 5.89 3.85 -13.38
N VAL A 299 4.99 3.97 -14.33
CA VAL A 299 5.03 3.26 -15.61
C VAL A 299 5.39 4.28 -16.69
N THR A 300 6.54 4.15 -17.32
CA THR A 300 6.90 4.98 -18.46
C THR A 300 6.55 4.27 -19.77
N GLY A 301 6.05 5.01 -20.76
CA GLY A 301 5.53 4.40 -22.00
C GLY A 301 4.21 3.65 -21.80
N GLY A 302 3.40 4.09 -20.84
CA GLY A 302 2.19 3.38 -20.45
C GLY A 302 1.00 3.58 -21.38
N CYS A 303 1.05 4.51 -22.35
CA CYS A 303 0.06 4.65 -23.43
C CYS A 303 0.43 3.86 -24.66
N GLY A 304 1.61 3.22 -24.69
CA GLY A 304 2.02 2.27 -25.72
C GLY A 304 1.34 0.90 -25.56
N PHE A 305 1.68 -0.04 -26.44
CA PHE A 305 1.06 -1.37 -26.50
C PHE A 305 1.18 -2.18 -25.19
N ILE A 306 2.40 -2.53 -24.79
CA ILE A 306 2.61 -3.39 -23.61
C ILE A 306 2.27 -2.64 -22.32
N GLY A 307 2.69 -1.37 -22.22
CA GLY A 307 2.45 -0.53 -21.05
C GLY A 307 0.97 -0.33 -20.73
N SER A 308 0.12 -0.12 -21.73
CA SER A 308 -1.32 0.06 -21.54
C SER A 308 -2.01 -1.22 -21.05
N ASN A 309 -1.67 -2.36 -21.64
CA ASN A 309 -2.18 -3.65 -21.17
C ASN A 309 -1.73 -3.96 -19.73
N PHE A 310 -0.49 -3.61 -19.38
CA PHE A 310 0.02 -3.76 -18.02
C PHE A 310 -0.75 -2.86 -17.04
N ILE A 311 -0.96 -1.58 -17.36
CA ILE A 311 -1.71 -0.63 -16.52
C ILE A 311 -3.15 -1.11 -16.31
N ASN A 312 -3.85 -1.48 -17.39
CA ASN A 312 -5.23 -1.97 -17.34
C ASN A 312 -5.35 -3.21 -16.45
N TYR A 313 -4.41 -4.14 -16.56
CA TYR A 313 -4.33 -5.32 -15.72
C TYR A 313 -4.07 -4.98 -14.24
N MET A 314 -3.07 -4.15 -13.95
CA MET A 314 -2.66 -3.80 -12.58
C MET A 314 -3.76 -3.06 -11.82
N ILE A 315 -4.41 -2.08 -12.42
CA ILE A 315 -5.52 -1.35 -11.77
C ILE A 315 -6.69 -2.28 -11.46
N LYS A 316 -6.98 -3.25 -12.34
CA LYS A 316 -8.07 -4.21 -12.15
C LYS A 316 -7.76 -5.26 -11.07
N ASN A 317 -6.53 -5.76 -11.00
CA ASN A 317 -6.19 -6.94 -10.21
C ASN A 317 -5.35 -6.67 -8.96
N ARG A 318 -4.73 -5.47 -8.82
CA ARG A 318 -3.79 -5.13 -7.74
C ARG A 318 -4.21 -3.87 -7.00
N SER A 319 -5.02 -4.04 -5.95
CA SER A 319 -5.54 -2.91 -5.14
C SER A 319 -4.47 -2.18 -4.32
N ASN A 320 -3.33 -2.81 -4.08
CA ASN A 320 -2.21 -2.28 -3.30
C ASN A 320 -1.28 -1.35 -4.09
N PHE A 321 -1.53 -1.12 -5.39
CA PHE A 321 -0.75 -0.18 -6.20
C PHE A 321 -1.56 1.03 -6.63
N ASN A 322 -0.94 2.22 -6.52
CA ASN A 322 -1.29 3.39 -7.32
C ASN A 322 -0.38 3.41 -8.55
N ILE A 323 -0.88 3.90 -9.68
CA ILE A 323 -0.10 3.96 -10.94
C ILE A 323 0.00 5.40 -11.41
N VAL A 324 1.22 5.83 -11.68
CA VAL A 324 1.55 7.05 -12.39
C VAL A 324 2.07 6.67 -13.76
N ASN A 325 1.35 7.04 -14.80
CA ASN A 325 1.71 6.79 -16.20
C ASN A 325 2.38 8.03 -16.78
N LEU A 326 3.65 7.93 -17.15
CA LEU A 326 4.41 8.96 -17.87
C LEU A 326 4.60 8.53 -19.32
N ASP A 327 4.02 9.26 -20.27
CA ASP A 327 4.15 8.95 -21.70
C ASP A 327 4.35 10.24 -22.50
N ALA A 328 5.24 10.20 -23.49
CA ALA A 328 5.49 11.33 -24.39
C ALA A 328 4.48 11.42 -25.56
N MET A 329 3.52 10.50 -25.61
CA MET A 329 2.45 10.44 -26.62
C MET A 329 2.96 10.45 -28.06
N TYR A 330 3.99 9.64 -28.35
CA TYR A 330 4.48 9.45 -29.70
C TYR A 330 3.44 8.71 -30.57
N TYR A 331 3.67 8.63 -31.86
CA TYR A 331 2.72 8.18 -32.90
C TYR A 331 2.04 6.81 -32.62
N CYS A 332 2.68 5.93 -31.87
CA CYS A 332 2.14 4.60 -31.53
C CYS A 332 1.43 4.57 -30.16
N ALA A 333 1.41 5.67 -29.42
CA ALA A 333 0.74 5.81 -28.13
C ALA A 333 -0.68 6.37 -28.30
N SER A 334 -1.60 5.95 -27.44
CA SER A 334 -2.98 6.47 -27.44
C SER A 334 -3.59 6.42 -26.03
N HIS A 335 -4.32 7.46 -25.65
CA HIS A 335 -5.15 7.46 -24.46
C HIS A 335 -6.26 6.38 -24.51
N ASN A 336 -6.72 6.04 -25.73
CA ASN A 336 -7.75 5.00 -25.91
C ASN A 336 -7.25 3.59 -25.61
N HIS A 337 -5.93 3.39 -25.44
CA HIS A 337 -5.35 2.13 -25.00
C HIS A 337 -5.59 1.87 -23.50
N ILE A 338 -5.90 2.91 -22.73
CA ILE A 338 -6.25 2.81 -21.32
C ILE A 338 -7.77 2.70 -21.19
N ASP A 339 -8.25 1.65 -20.54
CA ASP A 339 -9.67 1.41 -20.32
C ASP A 339 -10.33 2.60 -19.61
N LYS A 340 -11.57 2.96 -20.00
CA LYS A 340 -12.30 4.10 -19.41
C LYS A 340 -12.41 4.00 -17.87
N ASN A 341 -12.66 2.80 -17.37
CA ASN A 341 -12.74 2.55 -15.91
C ASN A 341 -11.39 2.76 -15.21
N VAL A 342 -10.28 2.55 -15.92
CA VAL A 342 -8.92 2.80 -15.42
C VAL A 342 -8.64 4.30 -15.42
N GLN A 343 -8.99 5.01 -16.51
CA GLN A 343 -8.80 6.46 -16.62
C GLN A 343 -9.51 7.23 -15.50
N THR A 344 -10.67 6.76 -15.04
CA THR A 344 -11.45 7.38 -13.96
C THR A 344 -11.10 6.86 -12.56
N SER A 345 -10.19 5.90 -12.45
CA SER A 345 -9.79 5.33 -11.16
C SER A 345 -8.99 6.34 -10.33
N PRO A 346 -9.30 6.53 -9.03
CA PRO A 346 -8.50 7.38 -8.15
C PRO A 346 -7.07 6.87 -7.92
N ARG A 347 -6.78 5.63 -8.34
CA ARG A 347 -5.45 5.01 -8.27
C ARG A 347 -4.61 5.21 -9.53
N TYR A 348 -5.14 5.86 -10.55
CA TYR A 348 -4.45 6.13 -11.80
C TYR A 348 -4.22 7.63 -11.99
N THR A 349 -3.01 8.00 -12.37
CA THR A 349 -2.65 9.38 -12.77
C THR A 349 -1.90 9.31 -14.09
N PHE A 350 -2.36 10.04 -15.09
CA PHE A 350 -1.64 10.25 -16.34
C PHE A 350 -0.84 11.57 -16.29
N ILE A 351 0.37 11.54 -16.80
CA ILE A 351 1.23 12.71 -17.00
C ILE A 351 1.83 12.61 -18.40
N GLU A 352 1.55 13.61 -19.25
CA GLU A 352 2.20 13.72 -20.54
C GLU A 352 3.60 14.33 -20.37
N GLY A 353 4.61 13.66 -20.92
CA GLY A 353 5.98 14.13 -20.84
C GLY A 353 7.02 13.11 -21.26
N ASN A 354 8.21 13.61 -21.55
CA ASN A 354 9.35 12.81 -22.00
C ASN A 354 10.26 12.45 -20.82
N ILE A 355 10.73 11.20 -20.76
CA ILE A 355 11.70 10.74 -19.75
C ILE A 355 13.04 11.49 -19.81
N CYS A 356 13.36 12.15 -20.93
CA CYS A 356 14.52 13.03 -21.07
C CYS A 356 14.38 14.35 -20.29
N ASP A 357 13.17 14.73 -19.88
CA ASP A 357 12.95 15.89 -19.01
C ASP A 357 13.20 15.53 -17.54
N SER A 358 14.45 15.67 -17.12
CA SER A 358 14.86 15.37 -15.75
C SER A 358 14.14 16.22 -14.68
N LYS A 359 13.70 17.45 -15.01
CA LYS A 359 12.96 18.30 -14.05
C LYS A 359 11.57 17.73 -13.80
N LEU A 360 10.88 17.33 -14.86
CA LEU A 360 9.58 16.69 -14.79
C LEU A 360 9.68 15.36 -14.03
N VAL A 361 10.61 14.48 -14.40
CA VAL A 361 10.82 13.17 -13.76
C VAL A 361 11.08 13.31 -12.26
N LYS A 362 11.99 14.20 -11.83
CA LYS A 362 12.26 14.46 -10.40
C LYS A 362 11.02 14.96 -9.67
N SER A 363 10.26 15.89 -10.28
CA SER A 363 8.99 16.36 -9.70
C SER A 363 7.96 15.24 -9.53
N ILE A 364 7.88 14.29 -10.47
CA ILE A 364 7.00 13.11 -10.37
C ILE A 364 7.43 12.20 -9.23
N LEU A 365 8.73 11.84 -9.18
CA LEU A 365 9.27 10.97 -8.14
C LEU A 365 8.96 11.48 -6.74
N ASP A 366 9.19 12.77 -6.48
CA ASP A 366 8.96 13.40 -5.18
C ASP A 366 7.46 13.57 -4.87
N LYS A 367 6.71 14.26 -5.75
CA LYS A 367 5.31 14.61 -5.46
C LYS A 367 4.37 13.42 -5.40
N LYS A 368 4.67 12.35 -6.14
CA LYS A 368 3.85 11.13 -6.18
C LYS A 368 4.37 10.03 -5.26
N CYS A 369 5.47 10.25 -4.53
CA CYS A 369 6.09 9.28 -3.62
C CYS A 369 6.28 7.94 -4.30
N ILE A 370 6.98 7.94 -5.46
CA ILE A 370 7.18 6.74 -6.26
C ILE A 370 8.06 5.74 -5.49
N THR A 371 7.61 4.50 -5.42
CA THR A 371 8.32 3.39 -4.78
C THR A 371 8.86 2.38 -5.79
N HIS A 372 8.19 2.23 -6.92
CA HIS A 372 8.52 1.26 -7.96
C HIS A 372 8.53 1.93 -9.34
N VAL A 373 9.36 1.43 -10.24
CA VAL A 373 9.40 1.88 -11.63
C VAL A 373 9.37 0.67 -12.55
N ILE A 374 8.57 0.73 -13.61
CA ILE A 374 8.68 -0.16 -14.76
C ILE A 374 8.83 0.68 -16.02
N HIS A 375 9.91 0.45 -16.74
CA HIS A 375 10.35 1.31 -17.84
C HIS A 375 10.08 0.64 -19.19
N PHE A 376 8.87 0.91 -19.77
CA PHE A 376 8.52 0.46 -21.12
C PHE A 376 8.83 1.49 -22.21
N ALA A 377 9.02 2.77 -21.87
CA ALA A 377 9.24 3.83 -22.84
C ALA A 377 10.48 3.53 -23.69
N ALA A 378 10.26 3.36 -24.98
CA ALA A 378 11.32 3.09 -25.96
C ALA A 378 10.81 3.28 -27.39
N GLN A 379 11.69 3.69 -28.32
CA GLN A 379 11.48 3.46 -29.74
C GLN A 379 11.67 1.97 -30.03
N SER A 380 10.72 1.33 -30.75
CA SER A 380 10.69 -0.12 -30.89
C SER A 380 10.50 -0.64 -32.32
N HIS A 381 10.49 0.23 -33.33
CA HIS A 381 10.26 -0.18 -34.72
C HIS A 381 11.58 -0.35 -35.48
N VAL A 382 12.00 -1.60 -35.67
CA VAL A 382 13.32 -1.94 -36.28
C VAL A 382 13.52 -1.26 -37.64
N GLN A 383 12.51 -1.25 -38.54
CA GLN A 383 12.63 -0.61 -39.85
C GLN A 383 12.92 0.89 -39.75
N ASN A 384 12.33 1.59 -38.78
CA ASN A 384 12.59 3.01 -38.56
C ASN A 384 14.00 3.26 -38.01
N SER A 385 14.57 2.29 -37.27
CA SER A 385 15.94 2.43 -36.74
C SER A 385 17.02 2.44 -37.83
N PHE A 386 16.76 1.81 -38.98
CA PHE A 386 17.65 1.90 -40.14
C PHE A 386 17.56 3.26 -40.85
N LYS A 387 16.42 3.96 -40.72
CA LYS A 387 16.24 5.30 -41.33
C LYS A 387 16.80 6.42 -40.46
N ASP A 388 16.60 6.32 -39.13
CA ASP A 388 17.08 7.31 -38.15
C ASP A 388 17.50 6.61 -36.84
N ALA A 389 18.75 6.15 -36.80
CA ALA A 389 19.32 5.55 -35.60
C ALA A 389 19.51 6.55 -34.46
N SER A 390 19.65 7.84 -34.76
CA SER A 390 19.91 8.89 -33.74
C SER A 390 18.74 9.05 -32.79
N CYS A 391 17.51 9.03 -33.30
CA CYS A 391 16.31 9.06 -32.48
C CYS A 391 16.26 7.86 -31.49
N PHE A 392 16.68 6.68 -31.91
CA PHE A 392 16.73 5.49 -31.03
C PHE A 392 17.80 5.62 -29.94
N VAL A 393 18.97 6.19 -30.24
CA VAL A 393 20.00 6.47 -29.24
C VAL A 393 19.49 7.52 -28.24
N GLN A 394 18.86 8.58 -28.74
CA GLN A 394 18.30 9.65 -27.90
C GLN A 394 17.25 9.11 -26.92
N ASP A 395 16.27 8.38 -27.42
CA ASP A 395 15.14 7.95 -26.59
C ASP A 395 15.48 6.72 -25.74
N ASN A 396 16.14 5.70 -26.33
CA ASN A 396 16.39 4.45 -25.64
C ASN A 396 17.62 4.53 -24.71
N VAL A 397 18.74 5.12 -25.14
CA VAL A 397 19.96 5.15 -24.34
C VAL A 397 19.98 6.37 -23.42
N LEU A 398 19.92 7.59 -23.99
CA LEU A 398 20.02 8.81 -23.21
C LEU A 398 18.78 8.99 -22.30
N GLY A 399 17.57 8.67 -22.80
CA GLY A 399 16.35 8.72 -22.02
C GLY A 399 16.40 7.78 -20.81
N THR A 400 16.87 6.55 -21.00
CA THR A 400 17.10 5.59 -19.89
C THR A 400 18.13 6.12 -18.90
N GLN A 401 19.27 6.63 -19.38
CA GLN A 401 20.31 7.18 -18.51
C GLN A 401 19.77 8.35 -17.65
N LYS A 402 19.03 9.29 -18.23
CA LYS A 402 18.43 10.41 -17.50
C LYS A 402 17.41 9.94 -16.45
N LEU A 403 16.58 8.95 -16.78
CA LEU A 403 15.64 8.37 -15.83
C LEU A 403 16.39 7.71 -14.66
N LEU A 404 17.43 6.92 -14.94
CA LEU A 404 18.26 6.27 -13.92
C LEU A 404 18.95 7.28 -13.01
N GLU A 405 19.42 8.40 -13.55
CA GLU A 405 20.05 9.47 -12.76
C GLU A 405 19.02 10.13 -11.82
N CYS A 406 17.81 10.43 -12.29
CA CYS A 406 16.75 10.94 -11.44
C CYS A 406 16.38 9.96 -10.32
N VAL A 407 16.33 8.66 -10.62
CA VAL A 407 16.07 7.59 -9.63
C VAL A 407 17.21 7.51 -8.60
N ARG A 408 18.47 7.63 -9.04
CA ARG A 408 19.65 7.64 -8.16
C ARG A 408 19.59 8.80 -7.16
N GLU A 409 19.33 10.01 -7.64
CA GLU A 409 19.23 11.20 -6.78
C GLU A 409 18.04 11.13 -5.83
N TYR A 410 16.91 10.57 -6.27
CA TYR A 410 15.71 10.40 -5.44
C TYR A 410 15.93 9.41 -4.29
N GLY A 411 16.64 8.30 -4.50
CA GLY A 411 17.12 7.37 -3.48
C GLY A 411 16.07 6.57 -2.71
N LYS A 412 14.77 6.58 -3.13
CA LYS A 412 13.67 5.90 -2.42
C LYS A 412 12.97 4.83 -3.26
N ILE A 413 13.53 4.48 -4.41
CA ILE A 413 12.98 3.40 -5.25
C ILE A 413 13.34 2.04 -4.64
N GLU A 414 12.31 1.22 -4.42
CA GLU A 414 12.44 -0.14 -3.90
C GLU A 414 12.74 -1.17 -5.00
N LYS A 415 12.21 -0.95 -6.20
CA LYS A 415 12.43 -1.82 -7.37
C LYS A 415 12.27 -1.05 -8.68
N PHE A 416 13.19 -1.26 -9.60
CA PHE A 416 13.19 -0.70 -10.96
C PHE A 416 13.28 -1.83 -11.97
N ILE A 417 12.30 -2.00 -12.84
CA ILE A 417 12.30 -2.98 -13.93
C ILE A 417 12.64 -2.26 -15.23
N HIS A 418 13.79 -2.58 -15.81
CA HIS A 418 14.18 -2.15 -17.14
C HIS A 418 13.72 -3.18 -18.18
N VAL A 419 12.85 -2.75 -19.10
CA VAL A 419 12.33 -3.64 -20.15
C VAL A 419 13.23 -3.57 -21.38
N SER A 420 13.96 -4.65 -21.65
CA SER A 420 14.81 -4.87 -22.82
C SER A 420 14.12 -5.84 -23.81
N THR A 421 14.84 -6.39 -24.74
CA THR A 421 14.38 -7.29 -25.80
C THR A 421 15.32 -8.47 -25.98
N ASP A 422 14.86 -9.58 -26.53
CA ASP A 422 15.66 -10.73 -26.94
C ASP A 422 16.62 -10.39 -28.10
N GLU A 423 16.30 -9.37 -28.89
CA GLU A 423 17.14 -8.92 -30.03
C GLU A 423 18.54 -8.46 -29.59
N VAL A 424 18.72 -8.13 -28.28
CA VAL A 424 20.06 -7.78 -27.76
C VAL A 424 21.07 -8.93 -27.80
N TYR A 425 20.59 -10.17 -27.87
CA TYR A 425 21.44 -11.35 -28.03
C TYR A 425 21.96 -11.56 -29.46
N GLY A 426 21.32 -10.88 -30.45
CA GLY A 426 21.53 -11.16 -31.86
C GLY A 426 20.93 -12.49 -32.31
N GLU A 427 21.32 -12.93 -33.49
CA GLU A 427 20.81 -14.14 -34.11
C GLU A 427 21.12 -15.41 -33.30
N ALA A 428 20.16 -16.29 -33.11
CA ALA A 428 20.27 -17.54 -32.35
C ALA A 428 19.69 -18.71 -33.18
N LEU A 429 20.46 -19.25 -34.12
CA LEU A 429 19.98 -20.29 -35.05
C LEU A 429 19.77 -21.65 -34.35
N TYR A 430 20.74 -22.07 -33.52
CA TYR A 430 20.80 -23.42 -32.94
C TYR A 430 20.76 -23.45 -31.43
N GLU A 431 21.47 -22.53 -30.77
CA GLU A 431 21.63 -22.52 -29.33
C GLU A 431 20.65 -21.57 -28.65
N LYS A 432 19.97 -22.07 -27.63
CA LYS A 432 19.07 -21.30 -26.78
C LYS A 432 19.86 -20.30 -25.94
N LYS A 433 19.56 -19.01 -26.05
CA LYS A 433 20.22 -17.96 -25.28
C LYS A 433 19.64 -17.92 -23.86
N THR A 434 20.52 -17.82 -22.89
CA THR A 434 20.18 -17.66 -21.47
C THR A 434 20.52 -16.24 -21.02
N GLU A 435 20.16 -15.89 -19.81
CA GLU A 435 20.43 -14.57 -19.24
C GLU A 435 21.94 -14.26 -19.11
N GLN A 436 22.81 -15.28 -19.12
CA GLN A 436 24.26 -15.15 -19.10
C GLN A 436 24.90 -15.01 -20.48
N SER A 437 24.11 -15.16 -21.54
CA SER A 437 24.63 -15.06 -22.92
C SER A 437 25.07 -13.63 -23.23
N ILE A 438 26.14 -13.51 -24.00
CA ILE A 438 26.73 -12.23 -24.40
C ILE A 438 25.76 -11.47 -25.30
N LEU A 439 25.71 -10.14 -25.16
CA LEU A 439 24.95 -9.26 -26.04
C LEU A 439 25.68 -9.07 -27.35
N CYS A 440 25.01 -9.33 -28.47
CA CYS A 440 25.56 -9.22 -29.82
C CYS A 440 24.51 -8.66 -30.81
N PRO A 441 23.99 -7.43 -30.57
CA PRO A 441 22.91 -6.85 -31.36
C PRO A 441 23.30 -6.65 -32.82
N THR A 442 22.40 -6.91 -33.77
CA THR A 442 22.63 -6.94 -35.21
C THR A 442 21.95 -5.77 -35.95
N ASN A 443 21.14 -4.97 -35.30
CA ASN A 443 20.45 -3.83 -35.90
C ASN A 443 20.49 -2.62 -34.97
N PRO A 444 20.26 -1.36 -35.46
CA PRO A 444 20.36 -0.14 -34.64
C PRO A 444 19.41 -0.10 -33.47
N TYR A 445 18.17 -0.63 -33.60
CA TYR A 445 17.23 -0.75 -32.49
C TYR A 445 17.78 -1.65 -31.39
N ALA A 446 18.18 -2.88 -31.74
CA ALA A 446 18.76 -3.83 -30.78
C ALA A 446 20.00 -3.27 -30.09
N ALA A 447 20.89 -2.58 -30.85
CA ALA A 447 22.05 -1.91 -30.32
C ALA A 447 21.69 -0.79 -29.31
N SER A 448 20.66 0.01 -29.60
CA SER A 448 20.20 1.05 -28.67
C SER A 448 19.60 0.44 -27.39
N LYS A 449 18.87 -0.68 -27.48
CA LYS A 449 18.35 -1.40 -26.31
C LYS A 449 19.47 -2.04 -25.48
N ALA A 450 20.48 -2.64 -26.14
CA ALA A 450 21.66 -3.17 -25.45
C ALA A 450 22.45 -2.05 -24.73
N GLY A 451 22.62 -0.89 -25.37
CA GLY A 451 23.25 0.28 -24.74
C GLY A 451 22.49 0.78 -23.51
N ALA A 452 21.17 0.86 -23.59
CA ALA A 452 20.31 1.23 -22.44
C ALA A 452 20.41 0.19 -21.31
N GLU A 453 20.44 -1.08 -21.65
CA GLU A 453 20.59 -2.17 -20.69
C GLU A 453 21.94 -2.15 -19.98
N LEU A 454 23.03 -1.92 -20.70
CA LEU A 454 24.38 -1.78 -20.14
C LEU A 454 24.46 -0.57 -19.19
N MET A 455 23.78 0.53 -19.50
CA MET A 455 23.63 1.65 -18.56
C MET A 455 22.89 1.21 -17.28
N ALA A 456 21.79 0.48 -17.40
CA ALA A 456 21.05 -0.02 -16.24
C ALA A 456 21.91 -0.97 -15.38
N GLN A 457 22.67 -1.88 -15.99
CA GLN A 457 23.62 -2.76 -15.29
C GLN A 457 24.71 -1.94 -14.56
N ALA A 458 25.30 -0.94 -15.21
CA ALA A 458 26.31 -0.09 -14.60
C ALA A 458 25.76 0.67 -13.37
N TYR A 459 24.53 1.23 -13.46
CA TYR A 459 23.90 1.89 -12.32
C TYR A 459 23.55 0.92 -11.17
N CYS A 460 23.14 -0.30 -11.49
CA CYS A 460 22.93 -1.36 -10.51
C CYS A 460 24.23 -1.69 -9.76
N HIS A 461 25.33 -1.91 -10.49
CA HIS A 461 26.60 -2.28 -9.89
C HIS A 461 27.27 -1.14 -9.14
N SER A 462 27.35 0.06 -9.75
CA SER A 462 28.12 1.18 -9.19
C SER A 462 27.38 1.91 -8.09
N TYR A 463 26.08 2.15 -8.27
CA TYR A 463 25.27 2.95 -7.34
C TYR A 463 24.30 2.12 -6.50
N LYS A 464 24.31 0.79 -6.66
CA LYS A 464 23.43 -0.15 -5.94
C LYS A 464 21.94 0.16 -6.15
N LEU A 465 21.57 0.69 -7.30
CA LEU A 465 20.16 0.88 -7.63
C LEU A 465 19.43 -0.48 -7.71
N PRO A 466 18.19 -0.57 -7.24
CA PRO A 466 17.45 -1.83 -7.16
C PRO A 466 16.85 -2.23 -8.51
N ILE A 467 17.74 -2.51 -9.49
CA ILE A 467 17.35 -2.74 -10.89
C ILE A 467 17.21 -4.24 -11.17
N ILE A 468 16.17 -4.58 -11.92
CA ILE A 468 15.95 -5.89 -12.57
C ILE A 468 15.80 -5.62 -14.06
N ILE A 469 16.37 -6.48 -14.88
CA ILE A 469 16.32 -6.38 -16.34
C ILE A 469 15.46 -7.50 -16.91
N THR A 470 14.65 -7.21 -17.93
CA THR A 470 13.88 -8.23 -18.65
C THR A 470 14.22 -8.20 -20.13
N ARG A 471 14.34 -9.37 -20.77
CA ARG A 471 14.56 -9.55 -22.20
C ARG A 471 13.41 -10.38 -22.78
N GLY A 472 12.55 -9.76 -23.59
CA GLY A 472 11.30 -10.38 -24.04
C GLY A 472 11.30 -10.79 -25.50
N ASN A 473 10.66 -11.93 -25.82
CA ASN A 473 10.27 -12.30 -27.18
C ASN A 473 9.23 -11.33 -27.77
N ASN A 474 8.86 -11.52 -29.04
CA ASN A 474 7.83 -10.74 -29.69
C ASN A 474 6.49 -10.90 -28.96
N VAL A 475 5.92 -9.78 -28.54
CA VAL A 475 4.58 -9.75 -27.92
C VAL A 475 3.54 -9.33 -28.97
N TYR A 476 2.32 -9.93 -28.90
CA TYR A 476 1.21 -9.54 -29.75
C TYR A 476 -0.09 -9.48 -28.93
N GLY A 477 -1.08 -8.71 -29.40
CA GLY A 477 -2.35 -8.58 -28.72
C GLY A 477 -3.07 -7.25 -28.94
N PRO A 478 -4.12 -6.95 -28.17
CA PRO A 478 -4.85 -5.69 -28.21
C PRO A 478 -3.93 -4.47 -28.02
N ASN A 479 -4.25 -3.38 -28.71
CA ASN A 479 -3.50 -2.10 -28.70
C ASN A 479 -2.12 -2.16 -29.42
N GLN A 480 -1.76 -3.26 -30.09
CA GLN A 480 -0.54 -3.31 -30.88
C GLN A 480 -0.68 -2.44 -32.13
N HIS A 481 0.32 -1.58 -32.40
CA HIS A 481 0.28 -0.66 -33.54
C HIS A 481 0.30 -1.39 -34.87
N ILE A 482 -0.44 -0.84 -35.84
CA ILE A 482 -0.71 -1.45 -37.14
C ILE A 482 0.56 -1.72 -37.98
N GLU A 483 1.67 -1.06 -37.70
CA GLU A 483 2.95 -1.29 -38.39
C GLU A 483 3.58 -2.64 -38.07
N LYS A 484 3.13 -3.34 -37.01
CA LYS A 484 3.66 -4.64 -36.60
C LYS A 484 3.01 -5.76 -37.41
N LEU A 485 3.75 -6.86 -37.57
CA LEU A 485 3.42 -7.98 -38.45
C LEU A 485 1.97 -8.48 -38.30
N ILE A 486 1.58 -8.86 -37.07
CA ILE A 486 0.27 -9.49 -36.81
C ILE A 486 -0.90 -8.52 -37.07
N PRO A 487 -0.97 -7.31 -36.46
CA PRO A 487 -2.07 -6.40 -36.72
C PRO A 487 -2.09 -5.93 -38.20
N CYS A 488 -0.95 -5.75 -38.86
CA CYS A 488 -0.89 -5.43 -40.30
C CYS A 488 -1.51 -6.54 -41.13
N PHE A 489 -1.15 -7.79 -40.89
CA PHE A 489 -1.69 -8.93 -41.62
C PHE A 489 -3.18 -9.11 -41.37
N ILE A 490 -3.66 -8.95 -40.15
CA ILE A 490 -5.10 -9.00 -39.81
C ILE A 490 -5.87 -7.94 -40.58
N GLN A 491 -5.40 -6.69 -40.61
CA GLN A 491 -6.09 -5.61 -41.34
C GLN A 491 -6.13 -5.87 -42.84
N LYS A 492 -4.99 -6.22 -43.45
CA LYS A 492 -4.91 -6.54 -44.87
C LYS A 492 -5.81 -7.73 -45.24
N ALA A 493 -5.80 -8.79 -44.43
CA ALA A 493 -6.64 -9.95 -44.64
C ALA A 493 -8.15 -9.60 -44.62
N LYS A 494 -8.57 -8.79 -43.63
CA LYS A 494 -9.96 -8.28 -43.51
C LYS A 494 -10.37 -7.43 -44.68
N ASN A 495 -9.45 -6.62 -45.21
CA ASN A 495 -9.68 -5.78 -46.38
C ASN A 495 -9.62 -6.57 -47.72
N GLY A 496 -9.23 -7.86 -47.71
CA GLY A 496 -9.04 -8.65 -48.92
C GLY A 496 -7.75 -8.34 -49.68
N GLU A 497 -6.85 -7.54 -49.08
CA GLU A 497 -5.54 -7.15 -49.64
C GLU A 497 -4.52 -8.30 -49.53
N LYS A 498 -3.45 -8.23 -50.36
CA LYS A 498 -2.31 -9.15 -50.22
C LYS A 498 -1.48 -8.83 -48.99
N LEU A 499 -1.00 -9.87 -48.30
CA LEU A 499 -0.14 -9.73 -47.15
C LEU A 499 1.31 -9.49 -47.62
N THR A 500 1.92 -8.40 -47.17
CA THR A 500 3.28 -8.00 -47.55
C THR A 500 4.32 -8.77 -46.77
N VAL A 501 5.12 -9.60 -47.42
CA VAL A 501 6.17 -10.43 -46.86
C VAL A 501 7.52 -9.87 -47.24
N GLN A 502 8.35 -9.50 -46.27
CA GLN A 502 9.73 -9.07 -46.49
C GLN A 502 10.66 -10.28 -46.71
N GLY A 503 11.52 -10.21 -47.71
CA GLY A 503 12.40 -11.32 -48.10
C GLY A 503 11.63 -12.57 -48.51
N ASP A 504 12.06 -13.74 -48.09
CA ASP A 504 11.43 -15.04 -48.41
C ASP A 504 10.40 -15.50 -47.39
N GLY A 505 10.20 -14.76 -46.30
CA GLY A 505 9.29 -15.08 -45.21
C GLY A 505 9.67 -16.25 -44.31
N SER A 506 10.90 -16.76 -44.42
CA SER A 506 11.41 -17.92 -43.65
C SER A 506 11.86 -17.57 -42.25
N SER A 507 12.05 -16.29 -41.92
CA SER A 507 12.45 -15.85 -40.57
C SER A 507 11.45 -16.29 -39.52
N LYS A 508 11.96 -16.89 -38.41
CA LYS A 508 11.16 -17.42 -37.30
C LYS A 508 11.14 -16.49 -36.10
N ARG A 509 9.98 -16.37 -35.48
CA ARG A 509 9.77 -15.61 -34.23
C ARG A 509 8.90 -16.40 -33.27
N ALA A 510 9.21 -16.30 -31.99
CA ALA A 510 8.33 -16.73 -30.93
C ALA A 510 7.36 -15.57 -30.60
N PHE A 511 6.07 -15.87 -30.53
CA PHE A 511 5.04 -14.86 -30.28
C PHE A 511 4.31 -15.12 -28.98
N MET A 512 4.44 -14.21 -28.02
CA MET A 512 3.76 -14.26 -26.72
C MET A 512 2.52 -13.37 -26.72
N TYR A 513 1.40 -13.90 -26.26
CA TYR A 513 0.21 -13.07 -26.09
C TYR A 513 0.39 -12.08 -24.94
N VAL A 514 -0.04 -10.84 -25.10
CA VAL A 514 0.25 -9.73 -24.19
C VAL A 514 -0.20 -9.99 -22.73
N SER A 515 -1.29 -10.76 -22.51
CA SER A 515 -1.71 -11.08 -21.14
C SER A 515 -0.71 -11.96 -20.39
N ASP A 516 0.03 -12.84 -21.08
CA ASP A 516 1.07 -13.67 -20.46
C ASP A 516 2.34 -12.87 -20.21
N ALA A 517 2.69 -11.94 -21.12
CA ALA A 517 3.77 -10.97 -20.90
C ALA A 517 3.49 -10.07 -19.69
N VAL A 518 2.26 -9.55 -19.55
CA VAL A 518 1.84 -8.72 -18.41
C VAL A 518 1.98 -9.49 -17.08
N LYS A 519 1.57 -10.76 -17.05
CA LYS A 519 1.73 -11.62 -15.87
C LYS A 519 3.19 -11.96 -15.57
N ALA A 520 4.05 -12.02 -16.60
CA ALA A 520 5.49 -12.14 -16.40
C ALA A 520 6.06 -10.91 -15.69
N PHE A 521 5.69 -9.71 -16.13
CA PHE A 521 6.10 -8.48 -15.45
C PHE A 521 5.57 -8.39 -14.02
N GLU A 522 4.31 -8.78 -13.77
CA GLU A 522 3.76 -8.86 -12.41
C GLU A 522 4.56 -9.84 -11.54
N CYS A 523 4.85 -11.05 -12.04
CA CYS A 523 5.64 -12.06 -11.33
C CYS A 523 7.04 -11.54 -10.98
N ILE A 524 7.71 -10.87 -11.92
CA ILE A 524 9.04 -10.28 -11.72
C ILE A 524 8.96 -9.10 -10.74
N LEU A 525 7.90 -8.28 -10.81
CA LEU A 525 7.67 -7.18 -9.86
C LEU A 525 7.57 -7.69 -8.42
N ASP A 526 6.88 -8.81 -8.21
CA ASP A 526 6.70 -9.39 -6.87
C ASP A 526 7.93 -10.19 -6.42
N LYS A 527 8.45 -11.09 -7.26
CA LYS A 527 9.39 -12.16 -6.87
C LYS A 527 10.80 -12.00 -7.46
N GLY A 528 10.97 -11.15 -8.48
CA GLY A 528 12.27 -10.96 -9.12
C GLY A 528 13.30 -10.42 -8.14
N LEU A 529 14.52 -10.94 -8.23
CA LEU A 529 15.66 -10.55 -7.39
C LEU A 529 16.37 -9.32 -8.00
N ILE A 530 16.71 -8.36 -7.15
CA ILE A 530 17.47 -7.17 -7.56
C ILE A 530 18.84 -7.58 -8.09
N GLY A 531 19.25 -6.99 -9.21
CA GLY A 531 20.48 -7.32 -9.91
C GLY A 531 20.36 -8.44 -10.94
N ASP A 532 19.21 -9.12 -10.96
CA ASP A 532 18.97 -10.23 -11.88
C ASP A 532 18.43 -9.78 -13.24
N ILE A 533 18.66 -10.64 -14.22
CA ILE A 533 18.08 -10.57 -15.58
C ILE A 533 17.08 -11.73 -15.71
N TYR A 534 15.94 -11.49 -16.35
CA TYR A 534 14.92 -12.50 -16.65
C TYR A 534 14.52 -12.47 -18.12
N ASN A 535 14.65 -13.59 -18.78
CA ASN A 535 14.10 -13.78 -20.12
C ASN A 535 12.59 -14.01 -20.04
N ILE A 536 11.81 -13.21 -20.75
CA ILE A 536 10.36 -13.40 -20.94
C ILE A 536 10.19 -14.12 -22.30
N GLY A 537 10.54 -15.41 -22.30
CA GLY A 537 10.53 -16.26 -23.48
C GLY A 537 9.27 -17.11 -23.58
N CYS A 538 8.93 -17.48 -24.82
CA CYS A 538 7.86 -18.44 -25.09
C CYS A 538 8.31 -19.88 -24.81
N ASP A 539 7.33 -20.77 -24.62
CA ASP A 539 7.60 -22.20 -24.51
C ASP A 539 8.09 -22.80 -25.85
N GLU A 540 8.79 -23.91 -25.78
CA GLU A 540 9.29 -24.62 -26.96
C GLU A 540 8.15 -25.01 -27.90
N GLY A 541 8.40 -24.96 -29.21
CA GLY A 541 7.40 -25.30 -30.23
C GLY A 541 6.42 -24.18 -30.57
N THR A 542 6.61 -22.96 -29.99
CA THR A 542 5.75 -21.78 -30.24
C THR A 542 6.38 -20.75 -31.19
N GLU A 543 7.36 -21.18 -31.99
CA GLU A 543 8.01 -20.34 -33.01
C GLU A 543 7.33 -20.56 -34.37
N TYR A 544 7.06 -19.47 -35.06
CA TYR A 544 6.42 -19.47 -36.37
C TYR A 544 7.20 -18.65 -37.38
N THR A 545 7.28 -19.12 -38.62
CA THR A 545 7.75 -18.31 -39.74
C THR A 545 6.71 -17.25 -40.12
N VAL A 546 7.14 -16.21 -40.83
CA VAL A 546 6.21 -15.18 -41.34
C VAL A 546 5.14 -15.80 -42.22
N LEU A 547 5.47 -16.83 -43.03
CA LEU A 547 4.53 -17.55 -43.88
C LEU A 547 3.50 -18.35 -43.06
N GLU A 548 3.91 -19.03 -42.01
CA GLU A 548 2.99 -19.74 -41.10
C GLU A 548 2.04 -18.78 -40.40
N VAL A 549 2.53 -17.63 -39.92
CA VAL A 549 1.66 -16.57 -39.35
C VAL A 549 0.65 -16.07 -40.38
N ALA A 550 1.07 -15.82 -41.61
CA ALA A 550 0.19 -15.39 -42.67
C ALA A 550 -0.92 -16.41 -42.95
N GLY A 551 -0.55 -17.70 -43.07
CA GLY A 551 -1.51 -18.78 -43.25
C GLY A 551 -2.53 -18.86 -42.13
N LYS A 552 -2.10 -18.89 -40.86
CA LYS A 552 -2.96 -18.94 -39.68
C LYS A 552 -3.96 -17.76 -39.63
N ILE A 553 -3.52 -16.54 -39.96
CA ILE A 553 -4.39 -15.35 -39.98
C ILE A 553 -5.42 -15.46 -41.08
N LEU A 554 -5.03 -15.88 -42.31
CA LEU A 554 -5.94 -16.06 -43.43
C LEU A 554 -6.98 -17.14 -43.14
N ASP A 555 -6.59 -18.26 -42.52
CA ASP A 555 -7.48 -19.34 -42.13
C ASP A 555 -8.56 -18.89 -41.13
N ILE A 556 -8.22 -17.99 -40.22
CA ILE A 556 -9.18 -17.47 -39.23
C ILE A 556 -10.08 -16.37 -39.84
N VAL A 557 -9.50 -15.43 -40.61
CA VAL A 557 -10.26 -14.30 -41.19
C VAL A 557 -11.22 -14.74 -42.30
N LYS A 558 -10.82 -15.74 -43.08
CA LYS A 558 -11.65 -16.28 -44.18
C LYS A 558 -12.22 -17.61 -43.73
N GLU A 559 -13.50 -17.69 -43.47
CA GLU A 559 -14.22 -18.94 -43.19
C GLU A 559 -14.19 -19.95 -44.37
N VAL A 560 -13.61 -19.58 -45.52
CA VAL A 560 -13.53 -20.39 -46.75
C VAL A 560 -12.12 -20.97 -46.91
N LYS A 561 -12.00 -22.29 -46.85
CA LYS A 561 -10.74 -23.07 -46.81
C LYS A 561 -9.99 -23.24 -48.12
N GLU A 562 -10.48 -22.77 -49.25
CA GLU A 562 -9.81 -22.98 -50.55
C GLU A 562 -9.16 -21.70 -51.07
N TYR A 563 -7.90 -21.47 -50.69
CA TYR A 563 -7.02 -20.49 -51.35
C TYR A 563 -5.61 -21.06 -51.45
N LYS A 564 -4.88 -20.66 -52.51
CA LYS A 564 -3.43 -20.91 -52.56
C LYS A 564 -2.73 -19.77 -51.80
N LEU A 565 -2.01 -20.08 -50.73
CA LEU A 565 -1.34 -19.08 -49.88
C LEU A 565 -0.53 -18.07 -50.72
N LYS A 566 0.20 -18.54 -51.77
CA LYS A 566 0.99 -17.71 -52.66
C LYS A 566 0.21 -16.60 -53.34
N ASP A 567 -1.07 -16.81 -53.68
CA ASP A 567 -1.91 -15.83 -54.37
C ASP A 567 -2.33 -14.67 -53.42
N LYS A 568 -2.21 -14.89 -52.14
CA LYS A 568 -2.54 -13.93 -51.07
C LYS A 568 -1.35 -13.18 -50.52
N LEU A 569 -0.14 -13.47 -50.99
CA LEU A 569 1.10 -12.84 -50.57
C LEU A 569 1.66 -11.89 -51.62
N GLU A 570 2.32 -10.84 -51.16
CA GLU A 570 3.13 -9.91 -51.93
C GLU A 570 4.53 -9.86 -51.32
N PHE A 571 5.51 -10.38 -52.04
CA PHE A 571 6.91 -10.37 -51.60
C PHE A 571 7.57 -9.04 -51.97
N VAL A 572 8.23 -8.42 -50.96
CA VAL A 572 8.95 -7.17 -51.13
C VAL A 572 10.40 -7.35 -50.71
N GLU A 573 11.27 -6.37 -51.08
CA GLU A 573 12.66 -6.35 -50.68
C GLU A 573 12.82 -6.46 -49.17
N ASP A 574 13.80 -7.26 -48.71
CA ASP A 574 14.09 -7.43 -47.30
C ASP A 574 14.80 -6.20 -46.72
N ARG A 575 14.88 -6.10 -45.40
CA ARG A 575 15.67 -5.09 -44.69
C ARG A 575 17.15 -5.31 -44.96
N PRO A 576 18.01 -4.28 -44.69
CA PRO A 576 19.44 -4.43 -44.81
C PRO A 576 20.02 -5.63 -44.02
N PHE A 577 19.39 -5.94 -42.88
CA PHE A 577 19.65 -7.16 -42.12
C PHE A 577 18.36 -7.60 -41.39
N ASN A 578 18.06 -8.89 -41.45
CA ASN A 578 16.88 -9.50 -40.82
C ASN A 578 17.31 -10.83 -40.20
N ASP A 579 17.45 -10.83 -38.86
CA ASP A 579 17.82 -12.04 -38.12
C ASP A 579 16.84 -13.18 -38.42
N LYS A 580 17.34 -14.37 -38.66
CA LYS A 580 16.52 -15.54 -39.00
C LYS A 580 15.77 -16.11 -37.81
N ARG A 581 16.35 -16.03 -36.59
CA ARG A 581 15.73 -16.61 -35.40
C ARG A 581 16.21 -15.92 -34.13
N TYR A 582 15.28 -15.71 -33.16
CA TYR A 582 15.57 -15.39 -31.76
C TYR A 582 15.08 -16.53 -30.88
N TYR A 583 16.00 -17.19 -30.18
CA TYR A 583 15.69 -18.35 -29.35
C TYR A 583 16.25 -18.17 -27.93
N ILE A 584 15.36 -17.93 -26.97
CA ILE A 584 15.73 -17.66 -25.57
C ILE A 584 15.10 -18.65 -24.59
N SER A 585 15.78 -18.93 -23.47
CA SER A 585 15.23 -19.73 -22.36
C SER A 585 14.32 -18.89 -21.48
N ASN A 586 13.23 -19.50 -20.98
CA ASN A 586 12.34 -18.92 -19.96
C ASN A 586 12.43 -19.68 -18.62
N ASP A 587 13.42 -20.54 -18.42
CA ASP A 587 13.53 -21.43 -17.27
C ASP A 587 13.67 -20.66 -15.96
N LYS A 588 14.44 -19.57 -15.94
CA LYS A 588 14.61 -18.70 -14.77
C LYS A 588 13.29 -18.03 -14.36
N LEU A 589 12.50 -17.58 -15.31
CA LEU A 589 11.18 -17.00 -15.05
C LEU A 589 10.18 -18.06 -14.57
N LYS A 590 10.21 -19.27 -15.13
CA LYS A 590 9.40 -20.41 -14.65
C LYS A 590 9.73 -20.80 -13.22
N ALA A 591 10.97 -20.70 -12.81
CA ALA A 591 11.38 -20.95 -11.42
C ALA A 591 10.75 -19.97 -10.42
N LEU A 592 10.34 -18.76 -10.85
CA LEU A 592 9.53 -17.83 -10.03
C LEU A 592 8.05 -18.24 -9.94
N GLY A 593 7.62 -19.26 -10.70
CA GLY A 593 6.24 -19.76 -10.76
C GLY A 593 5.38 -19.16 -11.87
N TRP A 594 5.98 -18.45 -12.83
CA TRP A 594 5.26 -18.01 -14.03
C TRP A 594 5.12 -19.15 -15.03
N LEU A 595 3.97 -19.20 -15.73
CA LEU A 595 3.70 -20.15 -16.81
C LEU A 595 2.98 -19.44 -17.95
N GLN A 596 3.37 -19.75 -19.19
CA GLN A 596 2.63 -19.35 -20.37
C GLN A 596 1.27 -20.08 -20.40
N LYS A 597 0.17 -19.35 -20.62
CA LYS A 597 -1.19 -19.92 -20.57
C LYS A 597 -1.91 -19.93 -21.92
N LEU A 598 -1.58 -18.98 -22.79
CA LEU A 598 -2.24 -18.83 -24.08
C LEU A 598 -1.33 -19.35 -25.20
N ASP A 599 -1.84 -20.32 -25.95
CA ASP A 599 -1.23 -20.73 -27.22
C ASP A 599 -1.51 -19.67 -28.31
N PHE A 600 -0.69 -19.71 -29.38
CA PHE A 600 -0.73 -18.72 -30.45
C PHE A 600 -2.07 -18.67 -31.17
N ASP A 601 -2.67 -19.83 -31.48
CA ASP A 601 -3.92 -19.90 -32.25
C ASP A 601 -5.12 -19.35 -31.45
N LYS A 602 -5.19 -19.63 -30.14
CA LYS A 602 -6.19 -19.02 -29.25
C LYS A 602 -5.98 -17.51 -29.13
N GLY A 603 -4.73 -17.06 -28.99
CA GLY A 603 -4.40 -15.65 -28.92
C GLY A 603 -4.78 -14.89 -30.19
N LEU A 604 -4.56 -15.46 -31.39
CA LEU A 604 -5.00 -14.88 -32.66
C LEU A 604 -6.51 -14.72 -32.72
N LYS A 605 -7.28 -15.76 -32.32
CA LYS A 605 -8.75 -15.71 -32.29
C LYS A 605 -9.30 -14.62 -31.37
N ASN A 606 -8.56 -14.23 -30.34
CA ASN A 606 -8.99 -13.17 -29.42
C ASN A 606 -8.84 -11.75 -30.00
N ILE A 607 -8.07 -11.57 -31.09
CA ILE A 607 -7.78 -10.26 -31.68
C ILE A 607 -8.28 -10.11 -33.10
N ILE A 608 -8.66 -11.20 -33.75
CA ILE A 608 -9.33 -11.21 -35.06
C ILE A 608 -10.83 -11.09 -34.89
#